data_baa2557edd7035c0670d5daa4ba7e253
#
_entry.id   baa2557edd7035c0670d5daa4ba7e253
#
_cell.length_a   1.000
_cell.length_b   1.000
_cell.length_c   1.000
_cell.angle_alpha   90.00
_cell.angle_beta   90.00
_cell.angle_gamma   90.00
#
_symmetry.space_group_name_H-M   'P 1'
#
loop_
_entity.id
_entity.type
_entity.pdbx_description
1 polymer ?
#
loop_
_entity_poly.entity_id
_entity_poly.type
_entity_poly.pdbx_seq_one_letter_code
_entity_poly.pdbx_strand_id
1 'polypeptide(L)'
;MPNEQKKPKTYGDVVVNEILGVNAKVETTKALECGAVLFSINGGESFTAVTSDNQTATIANAAAVFGVLCDGVEATGDADVLVLGDVKLADVAAELKTALFKQKIVVR
;
A
#
# COMPACT_ATOMS: atom_id res chain seq x y z
N MET A 1 22.25 -8.10 21.96
CA MET A 1 21.65 -7.96 21.76
C MET A 1 21.00 -8.09 21.53
N PRO A 2 20.90 -7.97 21.46
CA PRO A 2 20.18 -8.09 21.14
C PRO A 2 19.22 -8.12 20.75
N ASN A 3 18.78 -8.05 20.64
CA ASN A 3 17.70 -8.11 20.38
C ASN A 3 17.16 -7.08 19.66
N GLU A 4 17.36 -7.06 18.74
CA GLU A 4 16.86 -6.24 17.95
C GLU A 4 15.62 -6.62 17.47
N GLN A 5 14.57 -6.33 18.07
CA GLN A 5 13.33 -6.55 17.56
C GLN A 5 13.08 -5.54 16.54
N LYS A 6 12.75 -5.96 15.34
CA LYS A 6 12.35 -5.13 14.36
C LYS A 6 11.07 -4.50 14.69
N LYS A 7 10.99 -3.25 14.84
CA LYS A 7 9.75 -2.57 15.09
C LYS A 7 8.91 -2.54 13.82
N PRO A 8 7.60 -2.73 13.91
CA PRO A 8 6.73 -2.56 12.75
C PRO A 8 6.81 -1.12 12.26
N LYS A 9 6.63 -0.93 10.98
CA LYS A 9 6.60 0.41 10.41
C LYS A 9 5.37 1.15 10.89
N THR A 10 5.52 2.41 11.15
CA THR A 10 4.42 3.26 11.58
C THR A 10 4.05 4.23 10.46
N TYR A 11 2.96 4.94 10.66
CA TYR A 11 2.51 5.97 9.72
C TYR A 11 3.66 6.96 9.42
N GLY A 12 4.34 7.43 10.46
CA GLY A 12 5.41 8.42 10.28
C GLY A 12 6.63 7.88 9.55
N ASP A 13 6.82 6.55 9.56
CA ASP A 13 7.94 5.94 8.84
C ASP A 13 7.65 5.84 7.34
N VAL A 14 6.38 5.83 6.96
CA VAL A 14 5.96 5.58 5.60
C VAL A 14 5.39 6.81 4.93
N VAL A 15 4.50 7.54 5.59
CA VAL A 15 3.79 8.63 4.97
C VAL A 15 4.56 9.93 5.15
N VAL A 16 4.98 10.52 4.03
CA VAL A 16 5.61 11.84 4.03
C VAL A 16 4.54 12.91 3.97
N ASN A 17 3.56 12.73 3.10
CA ASN A 17 2.47 13.69 2.95
C ASN A 17 1.23 12.97 2.43
N GLU A 18 0.22 12.86 3.26
CA GLU A 18 -1.03 12.23 2.86
C GLU A 18 -1.98 13.30 2.34
N ILE A 19 -2.16 13.35 1.03
CA ILE A 19 -3.08 14.31 0.42
C ILE A 19 -4.50 13.79 0.48
N LEU A 20 -4.68 12.49 0.21
CA LEU A 20 -5.99 11.87 0.29
C LEU A 20 -5.87 10.44 0.78
N GLY A 21 -6.56 10.15 1.86
CA GLY A 21 -6.69 8.79 2.37
C GLY A 21 -8.15 8.39 2.38
N VAL A 22 -8.41 7.11 2.23
CA VAL A 22 -9.76 6.56 2.32
C VAL A 22 -9.77 5.46 3.36
N ASN A 23 -10.85 5.34 4.10
CA ASN A 23 -11.04 4.21 4.99
C ASN A 23 -11.73 3.13 4.18
N ALA A 24 -11.04 2.03 3.97
CA ALA A 24 -11.53 0.98 3.09
C ALA A 24 -11.23 -0.39 3.68
N LYS A 25 -11.96 -1.39 3.20
CA LYS A 25 -11.72 -2.76 3.61
C LYS A 25 -10.45 -3.27 2.96
N VAL A 26 -9.56 -3.82 3.76
CA VAL A 26 -8.34 -4.46 3.27
C VAL A 26 -8.53 -5.95 3.44
N GLU A 27 -8.53 -6.68 2.33
CA GLU A 27 -8.72 -8.13 2.35
C GLU A 27 -7.37 -8.82 2.33
N THR A 28 -7.12 -9.64 3.31
CA THR A 28 -5.85 -10.31 3.42
C THR A 28 -5.97 -11.60 4.24
N THR A 29 -5.16 -12.59 3.92
CA THR A 29 -5.10 -13.83 4.69
C THR A 29 -3.99 -13.81 5.74
N LYS A 30 -3.22 -12.73 5.78
CA LYS A 30 -2.13 -12.59 6.76
C LYS A 30 -2.01 -11.14 7.17
N ALA A 31 -1.23 -10.90 8.21
CA ALA A 31 -1.01 -9.55 8.69
C ALA A 31 -0.26 -8.73 7.65
N LEU A 32 -0.64 -7.47 7.51
CA LEU A 32 0.05 -6.52 6.63
C LEU A 32 0.49 -5.32 7.46
N GLU A 33 1.68 -4.83 7.18
CA GLU A 33 2.21 -3.68 7.89
C GLU A 33 1.90 -2.39 7.16
N CYS A 34 1.95 -1.28 7.87
CA CYS A 34 1.93 0.04 7.29
C CYS A 34 3.00 0.10 6.19
N GLY A 35 2.65 0.62 5.06
CA GLY A 35 3.55 0.68 3.89
C GLY A 35 3.30 -0.38 2.84
N ALA A 36 2.42 -1.34 3.11
CA ALA A 36 2.08 -2.34 2.10
C ALA A 36 1.41 -1.65 0.91
N VAL A 37 1.85 -1.98 -0.29
CA VAL A 37 1.23 -1.45 -1.51
C VAL A 37 0.02 -2.31 -1.82
N LEU A 38 -1.10 -1.67 -2.04
CA LEU A 38 -2.38 -2.33 -2.23
C LEU A 38 -2.99 -1.93 -3.57
N PHE A 39 -3.94 -2.71 -4.04
CA PHE A 39 -4.70 -2.36 -5.22
C PHE A 39 -6.18 -2.70 -5.03
N SER A 40 -7.03 -2.02 -5.77
CA SER A 40 -8.47 -2.27 -5.79
C SER A 40 -8.91 -2.32 -7.24
N ILE A 41 -9.80 -3.25 -7.56
CA ILE A 41 -10.39 -3.32 -8.89
C ILE A 41 -11.90 -3.06 -8.84
N ASN A 42 -12.40 -2.59 -7.71
CA ASN A 42 -13.83 -2.29 -7.52
C ASN A 42 -14.06 -0.85 -7.05
N GLY A 43 -13.20 0.06 -7.50
CA GLY A 43 -13.41 1.47 -7.22
C GLY A 43 -13.01 1.90 -5.82
N GLY A 44 -12.20 1.12 -5.14
CA GLY A 44 -11.76 1.47 -3.80
C GLY A 44 -12.62 0.93 -2.69
N GLU A 45 -13.57 0.05 -3.02
CA GLU A 45 -14.40 -0.57 -1.97
C GLU A 45 -13.60 -1.55 -1.14
N SER A 46 -12.69 -2.28 -1.77
CA SER A 46 -11.79 -3.16 -1.04
C SER A 46 -10.43 -3.18 -1.73
N PHE A 47 -9.40 -3.41 -0.94
CA PHE A 47 -8.02 -3.42 -1.40
C PHE A 47 -7.36 -4.74 -1.03
N THR A 48 -6.42 -5.17 -1.85
CA THR A 48 -5.64 -6.40 -1.64
C THR A 48 -4.17 -6.06 -1.87
N ALA A 49 -3.27 -6.79 -1.23
CA ALA A 49 -1.85 -6.50 -1.35
C ALA A 49 -1.32 -6.83 -2.75
N VAL A 50 -0.46 -5.96 -3.27
CA VAL A 50 0.30 -6.25 -4.48
C VAL A 50 1.44 -7.17 -4.08
N THR A 51 1.58 -8.30 -4.76
CA THR A 51 2.64 -9.27 -4.50
C THR A 51 3.47 -9.47 -5.76
N SER A 52 4.60 -10.13 -5.64
CA SER A 52 5.41 -10.44 -6.81
C SER A 52 4.64 -11.31 -7.81
N ASP A 53 3.67 -12.09 -7.33
CA ASP A 53 2.89 -12.97 -8.20
C ASP A 53 1.83 -12.23 -9.00
N ASN A 54 1.24 -11.16 -8.45
CA ASN A 54 0.14 -10.47 -9.11
C ASN A 54 0.51 -9.10 -9.68
N GLN A 55 1.73 -8.64 -9.44
CA GLN A 55 2.14 -7.29 -9.78
C GLN A 55 1.97 -6.95 -11.26
N THR A 56 2.47 -7.80 -12.13
CA THR A 56 2.43 -7.53 -13.57
C THR A 56 0.99 -7.45 -14.08
N ALA A 57 0.15 -8.40 -13.67
CA ALA A 57 -1.24 -8.42 -14.07
C ALA A 57 -2.01 -7.22 -13.52
N THR A 58 -1.70 -6.83 -12.30
CA THR A 58 -2.36 -5.69 -11.66
C THR A 58 -2.01 -4.38 -12.36
N ILE A 59 -0.74 -4.19 -12.68
CA ILE A 59 -0.31 -2.98 -13.39
C ILE A 59 -0.97 -2.90 -14.76
N ALA A 60 -1.17 -4.02 -15.42
CA ALA A 60 -1.80 -4.05 -16.73
C ALA A 60 -3.32 -3.92 -16.68
N ASN A 61 -3.92 -4.02 -15.48
CA ASN A 61 -5.38 -3.95 -15.36
C ASN A 61 -5.83 -2.49 -15.32
N ALA A 62 -6.60 -2.08 -16.34
CA ALA A 62 -7.06 -0.69 -16.43
C ALA A 62 -8.00 -0.29 -15.30
N ALA A 63 -8.64 -1.25 -14.64
CA ALA A 63 -9.53 -0.97 -13.51
C ALA A 63 -8.80 -0.85 -12.19
N ALA A 64 -7.51 -1.16 -12.15
CA ALA A 64 -6.77 -1.16 -10.88
C ALA A 64 -6.48 0.26 -10.39
N VAL A 65 -6.75 0.48 -9.12
CA VAL A 65 -6.40 1.70 -8.40
C VAL A 65 -5.47 1.29 -7.28
N PHE A 66 -4.39 2.00 -7.09
CA PHE A 66 -3.39 1.65 -6.09
C PHE A 66 -3.54 2.48 -4.83
N GLY A 67 -3.04 1.95 -3.74
CA GLY A 67 -2.98 2.65 -2.47
C GLY A 67 -1.84 2.14 -1.63
N VAL A 68 -1.56 2.84 -0.54
CA VAL A 68 -0.55 2.43 0.42
C VAL A 68 -1.20 2.35 1.78
N LEU A 69 -1.03 1.21 2.45
CA LEU A 69 -1.64 1.00 3.75
C LEU A 69 -1.00 1.92 4.78
N CYS A 70 -1.81 2.69 5.47
CA CYS A 70 -1.33 3.65 6.48
C CYS A 70 -1.30 3.06 7.89
N ASP A 71 -2.10 2.03 8.13
CA ASP A 71 -2.14 1.35 9.43
C ASP A 71 -1.98 -0.13 9.20
N GLY A 72 -1.28 -0.81 10.08
CA GLY A 72 -1.17 -2.27 9.98
C GLY A 72 -2.50 -2.95 10.22
N VAL A 73 -2.73 -4.07 9.58
CA VAL A 73 -3.89 -4.92 9.84
C VAL A 73 -3.42 -6.34 10.11
N GLU A 74 -4.06 -7.01 11.05
CA GLU A 74 -3.69 -8.39 11.35
C GLU A 74 -4.46 -9.39 10.53
N ALA A 75 -5.60 -8.98 10.01
CA ALA A 75 -6.47 -9.80 9.17
C ALA A 75 -7.34 -8.84 8.37
N THR A 76 -8.23 -9.38 7.56
CA THR A 76 -9.18 -8.57 6.81
C THR A 76 -9.91 -7.60 7.73
N GLY A 77 -9.92 -6.33 7.38
CA GLY A 77 -10.59 -5.30 8.16
C GLY A 77 -10.44 -3.94 7.52
N ASP A 78 -11.07 -2.94 8.13
CA ASP A 78 -11.02 -1.58 7.62
C ASP A 78 -9.74 -0.89 8.07
N ALA A 79 -9.16 -0.11 7.19
CA ALA A 79 -7.94 0.64 7.50
C ALA A 79 -7.85 1.87 6.62
N ASP A 80 -6.98 2.77 7.01
CA ASP A 80 -6.70 3.97 6.23
C ASP A 80 -5.74 3.61 5.09
N VAL A 81 -6.12 3.94 3.87
CA VAL A 81 -5.33 3.68 2.67
C VAL A 81 -5.06 5.00 1.97
N LEU A 82 -3.79 5.33 1.80
CA LEU A 82 -3.40 6.54 1.10
C LEU A 82 -3.55 6.30 -0.41
N VAL A 83 -4.29 7.15 -1.08
CA VAL A 83 -4.50 7.04 -2.53
C VAL A 83 -3.89 8.22 -3.30
N LEU A 84 -3.50 9.28 -2.61
CA LEU A 84 -2.76 10.39 -3.18
C LEU A 84 -1.77 10.88 -2.13
N GLY A 85 -0.55 11.13 -2.51
CA GLY A 85 0.44 11.70 -1.60
C GLY A 85 1.84 11.18 -1.82
N ASP A 86 2.71 11.45 -0.87
CA ASP A 86 4.12 11.06 -0.91
C ASP A 86 4.39 10.03 0.17
N VAL A 87 5.11 8.98 -0.17
CA VAL A 87 5.44 7.92 0.78
C VAL A 87 6.90 7.52 0.66
N LYS A 88 7.43 6.94 1.72
CA LYS A 88 8.77 6.33 1.73
C LYS A 88 8.58 4.83 1.73
N LEU A 89 9.02 4.18 0.69
CA LEU A 89 8.94 2.72 0.58
C LEU A 89 10.27 2.21 0.05
N ALA A 90 10.74 1.13 0.62
CA ALA A 90 11.96 0.46 0.16
C ALA A 90 11.58 -0.68 -0.78
N ASP A 91 12.50 -1.02 -1.67
CA ASP A 91 12.37 -2.23 -2.49
C ASP A 91 11.11 -2.32 -3.35
N VAL A 92 10.63 -1.19 -3.85
CA VAL A 92 9.51 -1.16 -4.76
C VAL A 92 10.04 -1.33 -6.19
N ALA A 93 9.49 -2.29 -6.91
CA ALA A 93 9.90 -2.53 -8.29
C ALA A 93 9.64 -1.28 -9.16
N ALA A 94 10.51 -1.05 -10.14
CA ALA A 94 10.44 0.16 -10.97
C ALA A 94 9.10 0.32 -11.67
N GLU A 95 8.55 -0.76 -12.19
CA GLU A 95 7.25 -0.69 -12.87
C GLU A 95 6.11 -0.38 -11.92
N LEU A 96 6.18 -0.84 -10.68
CA LEU A 96 5.16 -0.52 -9.69
C LEU A 96 5.29 0.93 -9.26
N LYS A 97 6.52 1.41 -9.10
CA LYS A 97 6.78 2.80 -8.78
C LYS A 97 6.21 3.73 -9.84
N THR A 98 6.36 3.36 -11.12
CA THR A 98 5.81 4.11 -12.23
C THR A 98 4.28 4.11 -12.18
N ALA A 99 3.67 2.95 -11.90
CA ALA A 99 2.22 2.85 -11.80
C ALA A 99 1.68 3.72 -10.67
N LEU A 100 2.36 3.72 -9.52
CA LEU A 100 1.98 4.56 -8.40
C LEU A 100 2.10 6.04 -8.76
N PHE A 101 3.17 6.42 -9.43
CA PHE A 101 3.38 7.81 -9.81
C PHE A 101 2.28 8.29 -10.76
N LYS A 102 1.82 7.45 -11.67
CA LYS A 102 0.74 7.81 -12.56
C LYS A 102 -0.55 8.12 -11.81
N GLN A 103 -0.71 7.53 -10.64
CA GLN A 103 -1.87 7.78 -9.80
C GLN A 103 -1.63 8.90 -8.79
N LYS A 104 -0.46 9.55 -8.87
CA LYS A 104 -0.07 10.63 -7.95
C LYS A 104 0.31 10.14 -6.56
N ILE A 105 0.82 8.93 -6.47
CA ILE A 105 1.46 8.43 -5.26
C ILE A 105 2.96 8.45 -5.55
N VAL A 106 3.67 9.36 -4.92
CA VAL A 106 5.09 9.55 -5.16
C VAL A 106 5.88 8.77 -4.13
N VAL A 107 6.70 7.83 -4.60
CA VAL A 107 7.56 7.03 -3.72
C VAL A 107 8.90 7.73 -3.64
N ARG A 108 9.29 8.08 -2.45
CA ARG A 108 10.52 8.83 -2.22
C ARG A 108 11.67 7.93 -1.78
#